data_044f2b09c1bb462a87f00e15225d62b8
#
_entry.id   044f2b09c1bb462a87f00e15225d62b8
#
_cell.length_a   1.000
_cell.length_b   1.000
_cell.length_c   1.000
_cell.angle_alpha   90.00
_cell.angle_beta   90.00
_cell.angle_gamma   90.00
#
_symmetry.space_group_name_H-M   'P 1'
#
loop_
_entity.id
_entity.type
_entity.pdbx_description
1 polymer ?
#
loop_
_entity_poly.entity_id
_entity_poly.type
_entity_poly.pdbx_seq_one_letter_code
_entity_poly.pdbx_strand_id
1 'polypeptide(L)'
;EEVLRYAGSLEQVSPHVLASSIVSGARERGVVLALPEEADEVPGSGITGSVDGHVVHVGSADFATDGAPLPAWARDVRRRVNLEGATGVYVGVDGVLVGALVLDDPIRPETPRVIRSLRRAGVRRMVMVTGDHYGVADIVAAAIGVDAVLAERTPTDKVDAVAQERADANGILVMVGDGINDAPALATADVGVAMGARGATASSEAADLVITVDRLDRLPEAILIARRARTIALQSVIVGMGLSLIAMLIATTGALPPVVGAMIQEVIDVIVILNALRALTGGTERVPKVPGWTELSARLRAEHRTLAPALARIRPLADRLGTMPPAEALVELQRTRTFLIDTLIPHEEAEDRDVYPFLAKAVGNDDVTAALHRTHTEIFHLIRFTDRLVVEIPPEGPGPEDLTDLRRVLYGLDAILRLHMAQEEELYLALGDEHPEAEPVPLRA
;
A
#
# COMPACT_ATOMS: atom_id res chain seq x y z
N GLU A 1 -0.05 24.25 -14.60
CA GLU A 1 -0.39 23.49 -15.82
C GLU A 1 0.79 23.45 -16.81
N GLU A 2 1.43 24.56 -17.09
CA GLU A 2 2.55 24.65 -18.04
C GLU A 2 3.74 23.77 -17.63
N VAL A 3 4.16 23.80 -16.38
CA VAL A 3 5.21 22.92 -15.83
C VAL A 3 4.86 21.44 -16.03
N LEU A 4 3.61 21.06 -15.76
CA LEU A 4 3.14 19.68 -15.93
C LEU A 4 3.04 19.30 -17.42
N ARG A 5 2.76 20.26 -18.30
CA ARG A 5 2.76 20.06 -19.75
C ARG A 5 4.17 19.76 -20.26
N TYR A 6 5.17 20.55 -19.90
CA TYR A 6 6.56 20.30 -20.31
C TYR A 6 7.07 18.96 -19.76
N ALA A 7 6.89 18.72 -18.48
CA ALA A 7 7.34 17.47 -17.85
C ALA A 7 6.61 16.26 -18.47
N GLY A 8 5.28 16.28 -18.52
CA GLY A 8 4.48 15.18 -19.06
C GLY A 8 4.75 14.93 -20.54
N SER A 9 5.01 15.97 -21.33
CA SER A 9 5.37 15.82 -22.76
C SER A 9 6.71 15.10 -22.91
N LEU A 10 7.73 15.51 -22.17
CA LEU A 10 9.06 14.91 -22.25
C LEU A 10 9.08 13.48 -21.71
N GLU A 11 8.39 13.23 -20.59
CA GLU A 11 8.34 11.92 -19.94
C GLU A 11 7.54 10.84 -20.71
N GLN A 12 6.78 11.21 -21.77
CA GLN A 12 6.09 10.21 -22.60
C GLN A 12 7.03 9.19 -23.25
N VAL A 13 8.28 9.53 -23.44
CA VAL A 13 9.29 8.69 -24.10
C VAL A 13 10.31 8.11 -23.11
N SER A 14 10.23 8.47 -21.81
CA SER A 14 11.09 7.94 -20.77
C SER A 14 10.63 6.53 -20.33
N PRO A 15 11.55 5.57 -20.20
CA PRO A 15 11.26 4.26 -19.62
C PRO A 15 11.22 4.29 -18.09
N HIS A 16 11.46 5.43 -17.45
CA HIS A 16 11.53 5.55 -16.00
C HIS A 16 10.17 5.32 -15.32
N VAL A 17 10.16 4.68 -14.16
CA VAL A 17 8.91 4.35 -13.42
C VAL A 17 8.08 5.61 -13.10
N LEU A 18 8.73 6.71 -12.72
CA LEU A 18 8.06 7.97 -12.41
C LEU A 18 7.43 8.65 -13.62
N ALA A 19 7.91 8.37 -14.82
CA ALA A 19 7.40 8.95 -16.07
C ALA A 19 5.90 8.66 -16.27
N SER A 20 5.50 7.41 -16.03
CA SER A 20 4.09 7.00 -16.15
C SER A 20 3.18 7.78 -15.21
N SER A 21 3.63 8.07 -13.98
CA SER A 21 2.87 8.84 -12.99
C SER A 21 2.73 10.30 -13.39
N ILE A 22 3.80 10.91 -13.94
CA ILE A 22 3.78 12.29 -14.43
C ILE A 22 2.83 12.41 -15.63
N VAL A 23 2.94 11.51 -16.60
CA VAL A 23 2.08 11.48 -17.80
C VAL A 23 0.62 11.25 -17.43
N SER A 24 0.33 10.30 -16.54
CA SER A 24 -1.04 10.05 -16.06
C SER A 24 -1.61 11.25 -15.32
N GLY A 25 -0.84 11.83 -14.39
CA GLY A 25 -1.25 13.02 -13.65
C GLY A 25 -1.49 14.25 -14.54
N ALA A 26 -0.79 14.38 -15.66
CA ALA A 26 -1.03 15.41 -16.67
C ALA A 26 -2.36 15.16 -17.41
N ARG A 27 -2.58 13.93 -17.87
CA ARG A 27 -3.81 13.54 -18.59
C ARG A 27 -5.07 13.65 -17.73
N GLU A 28 -5.00 13.23 -16.47
CA GLU A 28 -6.10 13.36 -15.52
C GLU A 28 -6.53 14.81 -15.26
N ARG A 29 -5.59 15.75 -15.39
CA ARG A 29 -5.85 17.20 -15.30
C ARG A 29 -6.24 17.84 -16.64
N GLY A 30 -6.42 17.03 -17.69
CA GLY A 30 -6.80 17.50 -19.03
C GLY A 30 -5.69 18.27 -19.75
N VAL A 31 -4.41 18.10 -19.33
CA VAL A 31 -3.28 18.75 -19.98
C VAL A 31 -2.99 18.04 -21.31
N VAL A 32 -2.98 18.80 -22.40
CA VAL A 32 -2.60 18.28 -23.72
C VAL A 32 -1.08 18.19 -23.80
N LEU A 33 -0.58 16.99 -24.07
CA LEU A 33 0.85 16.72 -24.16
C LEU A 33 1.31 16.78 -25.62
N ALA A 34 2.44 17.46 -25.85
CA ALA A 34 3.14 17.46 -27.12
C ALA A 34 4.09 16.26 -27.25
N LEU A 35 4.46 15.86 -28.44
CA LEU A 35 5.54 14.88 -28.64
C LEU A 35 6.88 15.60 -28.50
N PRO A 36 7.81 15.09 -27.67
CA PRO A 36 9.14 15.68 -27.55
C PRO A 36 10.00 15.35 -28.78
N GLU A 37 10.91 16.27 -29.09
CA GLU A 37 11.97 16.08 -30.08
C GLU A 37 13.32 15.92 -29.36
N GLU A 38 14.22 15.10 -29.92
CA GLU A 38 15.60 14.92 -29.40
C GLU A 38 15.68 14.59 -27.90
N ALA A 39 14.80 13.68 -27.42
CA ALA A 39 14.80 13.29 -26.01
C ALA A 39 15.96 12.35 -25.69
N ASP A 40 16.76 12.69 -24.67
CA ASP A 40 17.90 11.93 -24.21
C ASP A 40 17.84 11.74 -22.69
N GLU A 41 18.02 10.50 -22.24
CA GLU A 41 17.96 10.17 -20.80
C GLU A 41 19.37 10.11 -20.21
N VAL A 42 19.57 10.84 -19.11
CA VAL A 42 20.81 10.78 -18.33
C VAL A 42 20.57 9.91 -17.09
N PRO A 43 21.11 8.67 -17.08
CA PRO A 43 20.84 7.73 -15.99
C PRO A 43 21.15 8.31 -14.62
N GLY A 44 20.19 8.19 -13.70
CA GLY A 44 20.31 8.69 -12.32
C GLY A 44 20.14 10.20 -12.15
N SER A 45 19.91 10.96 -13.22
CA SER A 45 19.79 12.42 -13.19
C SER A 45 18.44 12.90 -13.71
N GLY A 46 18.01 12.43 -14.88
CA GLY A 46 16.74 12.85 -15.47
C GLY A 46 16.74 12.69 -17.00
N ILE A 47 15.77 13.35 -17.65
CA ILE A 47 15.61 13.37 -19.11
C ILE A 47 15.66 14.80 -19.64
N THR A 48 16.28 15.01 -20.78
CA THR A 48 16.34 16.29 -21.51
C THR A 48 15.77 16.12 -22.92
N GLY A 49 15.26 17.17 -23.51
CA GLY A 49 14.76 17.16 -24.87
C GLY A 49 14.10 18.48 -25.27
N SER A 50 13.59 18.55 -26.48
CA SER A 50 12.86 19.72 -26.96
C SER A 50 11.35 19.47 -26.94
N VAL A 51 10.61 20.41 -26.36
CA VAL A 51 9.13 20.40 -26.34
C VAL A 51 8.61 21.76 -26.80
N ASP A 52 7.88 21.81 -27.89
CA ASP A 52 7.35 23.01 -28.51
C ASP A 52 8.44 24.07 -28.81
N GLY A 53 9.66 23.63 -29.18
CA GLY A 53 10.80 24.49 -29.48
C GLY A 53 11.58 25.00 -28.27
N HIS A 54 11.24 24.56 -27.05
CA HIS A 54 11.96 24.87 -25.82
C HIS A 54 12.81 23.69 -25.36
N VAL A 55 14.02 23.94 -24.87
CA VAL A 55 14.86 22.93 -24.26
C VAL A 55 14.36 22.67 -22.83
N VAL A 56 13.92 21.44 -22.55
CA VAL A 56 13.33 21.03 -21.28
C VAL A 56 14.23 20.01 -20.58
N HIS A 57 14.45 20.21 -19.30
CA HIS A 57 15.16 19.29 -18.41
C HIS A 57 14.19 18.85 -17.31
N VAL A 58 13.99 17.53 -17.13
CA VAL A 58 13.12 16.97 -16.09
C VAL A 58 13.92 15.97 -15.28
N GLY A 59 14.01 16.14 -13.96
CA GLY A 59 14.80 15.22 -13.13
C GLY A 59 15.20 15.79 -11.77
N SER A 60 16.42 15.45 -11.36
CA SER A 60 16.97 15.97 -10.09
C SER A 60 17.13 17.50 -10.13
N ALA A 61 17.18 18.11 -8.93
CA ALA A 61 17.29 19.56 -8.83
C ALA A 61 18.54 20.11 -9.55
N ASP A 62 19.66 19.43 -9.39
CA ASP A 62 20.94 19.84 -9.99
C ASP A 62 20.92 19.65 -11.52
N PHE A 63 20.24 18.61 -12.01
CA PHE A 63 20.06 18.37 -13.44
C PHE A 63 19.14 19.41 -14.09
N ALA A 64 18.00 19.71 -13.45
CA ALA A 64 17.02 20.68 -13.98
C ALA A 64 17.53 22.14 -13.96
N THR A 65 18.57 22.44 -13.16
CA THR A 65 19.20 23.77 -13.10
C THR A 65 20.50 23.88 -13.88
N ASP A 66 20.95 22.82 -14.54
CA ASP A 66 22.27 22.72 -15.16
C ASP A 66 23.40 23.11 -14.18
N GLY A 67 23.27 22.69 -12.92
CA GLY A 67 24.21 22.98 -11.84
C GLY A 67 24.11 24.41 -11.25
N ALA A 68 23.15 25.22 -11.67
CA ALA A 68 22.94 26.55 -11.11
C ALA A 68 22.34 26.47 -9.69
N PRO A 69 22.60 27.46 -8.81
CA PRO A 69 22.06 27.49 -7.46
C PRO A 69 20.53 27.50 -7.46
N LEU A 70 19.93 26.65 -6.62
CA LEU A 70 18.48 26.58 -6.47
C LEU A 70 17.89 27.91 -5.96
N PRO A 71 16.82 28.42 -6.59
CA PRO A 71 16.08 29.56 -6.08
C PRO A 71 15.44 29.24 -4.73
N ALA A 72 15.04 30.26 -3.96
CA ALA A 72 14.52 30.09 -2.62
C ALA A 72 13.32 29.14 -2.56
N TRP A 73 12.35 29.32 -3.46
CA TRP A 73 11.17 28.47 -3.54
C TRP A 73 11.51 26.98 -3.78
N ALA A 74 12.51 26.69 -4.61
CA ALA A 74 12.91 25.32 -4.91
C ALA A 74 13.63 24.65 -3.71
N ARG A 75 14.36 25.44 -2.92
CA ARG A 75 14.92 24.95 -1.64
C ARG A 75 13.82 24.60 -0.64
N ASP A 76 12.75 25.39 -0.61
CA ASP A 76 11.60 25.09 0.25
C ASP A 76 10.87 23.84 -0.21
N VAL A 77 10.68 23.65 -1.53
CA VAL A 77 10.13 22.41 -2.10
C VAL A 77 11.04 21.22 -1.73
N ARG A 78 12.36 21.33 -1.89
CA ARG A 78 13.30 20.26 -1.53
C ARG A 78 13.21 19.89 -0.04
N ARG A 79 13.10 20.91 0.83
CA ARG A 79 12.91 20.69 2.27
C ARG A 79 11.59 19.96 2.56
N ARG A 80 10.52 20.37 1.89
CA ARG A 80 9.21 19.75 1.99
C ARG A 80 9.24 18.29 1.55
N VAL A 81 9.76 18.01 0.37
CA VAL A 81 9.93 16.65 -0.18
C VAL A 81 10.66 15.75 0.81
N ASN A 82 11.76 16.24 1.41
CA ASN A 82 12.51 15.47 2.41
C ASN A 82 11.72 15.23 3.71
N LEU A 83 10.85 16.17 4.12
CA LEU A 83 10.01 16.01 5.32
C LEU A 83 8.83 15.04 5.10
N GLU A 84 8.27 15.05 3.89
CA GLU A 84 7.12 14.21 3.53
C GLU A 84 7.52 12.81 3.04
N GLY A 85 8.81 12.57 2.77
CA GLY A 85 9.28 11.34 2.11
C GLY A 85 8.79 11.18 0.68
N ALA A 86 8.35 12.28 0.06
CA ALA A 86 7.89 12.31 -1.31
C ALA A 86 9.07 12.35 -2.29
N THR A 87 8.81 12.16 -3.58
CA THR A 87 9.81 12.33 -4.64
C THR A 87 9.62 13.67 -5.32
N GLY A 88 10.67 14.49 -5.34
CA GLY A 88 10.67 15.78 -6.04
C GLY A 88 11.30 15.67 -7.42
N VAL A 89 10.54 15.99 -8.47
CA VAL A 89 11.02 16.09 -9.84
C VAL A 89 11.00 17.55 -10.26
N TYR A 90 12.15 18.06 -10.66
CA TYR A 90 12.32 19.49 -11.01
C TYR A 90 12.26 19.65 -12.53
N VAL A 91 11.73 20.80 -12.97
CA VAL A 91 11.55 21.11 -14.38
C VAL A 91 12.25 22.41 -14.73
N GLY A 92 13.27 22.33 -15.57
CA GLY A 92 13.97 23.43 -16.18
C GLY A 92 13.52 23.64 -17.63
N VAL A 93 13.38 24.89 -18.04
CA VAL A 93 13.06 25.26 -19.42
C VAL A 93 14.01 26.36 -19.85
N ASP A 94 14.72 26.19 -20.96
CA ASP A 94 15.71 27.11 -21.50
C ASP A 94 16.73 27.59 -20.46
N GLY A 95 17.19 26.67 -19.61
CA GLY A 95 18.17 26.92 -18.54
C GLY A 95 17.61 27.62 -17.29
N VAL A 96 16.29 27.81 -17.21
CA VAL A 96 15.64 28.41 -16.03
C VAL A 96 14.77 27.36 -15.34
N LEU A 97 14.93 27.21 -14.02
CA LEU A 97 14.06 26.33 -13.23
C LEU A 97 12.66 26.96 -13.11
N VAL A 98 11.67 26.35 -13.79
CA VAL A 98 10.30 26.88 -13.89
C VAL A 98 9.34 26.26 -12.89
N GLY A 99 9.69 25.06 -12.33
CA GLY A 99 8.83 24.41 -11.38
C GLY A 99 9.38 23.10 -10.83
N ALA A 100 8.59 22.50 -9.94
CA ALA A 100 8.84 21.18 -9.42
C ALA A 100 7.51 20.42 -9.29
N LEU A 101 7.55 19.12 -9.55
CA LEU A 101 6.47 18.19 -9.31
C LEU A 101 6.81 17.40 -8.04
N VAL A 102 5.86 17.30 -7.14
CA VAL A 102 5.98 16.46 -5.95
C VAL A 102 5.13 15.22 -6.20
N LEU A 103 5.80 14.09 -6.30
CA LEU A 103 5.15 12.80 -6.46
C LEU A 103 5.04 12.16 -5.08
N ASP A 104 3.82 11.84 -4.70
CA ASP A 104 3.48 11.17 -3.47
C ASP A 104 3.16 9.72 -3.77
N ASP A 105 3.65 8.80 -2.95
CA ASP A 105 3.30 7.38 -3.01
C ASP A 105 2.45 7.05 -1.78
N PRO A 106 1.13 7.23 -1.86
CA PRO A 106 0.27 7.03 -0.72
C PRO A 106 0.22 5.56 -0.33
N ILE A 107 0.15 5.30 0.98
CA ILE A 107 -0.09 3.95 1.50
C ILE A 107 -1.41 3.45 0.90
N ARG A 108 -1.39 2.24 0.34
CA ARG A 108 -2.59 1.61 -0.21
C ARG A 108 -3.61 1.39 0.91
N PRO A 109 -4.87 1.85 0.76
CA PRO A 109 -5.88 1.76 1.81
C PRO A 109 -6.12 0.34 2.31
N GLU A 110 -6.03 -0.65 1.42
CA GLU A 110 -6.22 -2.06 1.74
C GLU A 110 -5.08 -2.69 2.57
N THR A 111 -3.89 -2.06 2.63
CA THR A 111 -2.69 -2.66 3.26
C THR A 111 -2.90 -3.11 4.71
N PRO A 112 -3.47 -2.33 5.62
CA PRO A 112 -3.67 -2.77 7.00
C PRO A 112 -4.61 -3.99 7.12
N ARG A 113 -5.62 -4.07 6.24
CA ARG A 113 -6.50 -5.23 6.15
C ARG A 113 -5.73 -6.47 5.67
N VAL A 114 -4.87 -6.30 4.68
CA VAL A 114 -4.02 -7.39 4.17
C VAL A 114 -3.08 -7.91 5.24
N ILE A 115 -2.42 -7.02 6.01
CA ILE A 115 -1.55 -7.37 7.13
C ILE A 115 -2.32 -8.22 8.16
N ARG A 116 -3.54 -7.82 8.52
CA ARG A 116 -4.40 -8.62 9.41
C ARG A 116 -4.75 -9.99 8.82
N SER A 117 -5.07 -10.03 7.52
CA SER A 117 -5.39 -11.29 6.83
C SER A 117 -4.19 -12.23 6.77
N LEU A 118 -2.98 -11.71 6.58
CA LEU A 118 -1.73 -12.48 6.68
C LEU A 118 -1.52 -13.05 8.08
N ARG A 119 -1.78 -12.27 9.14
CA ARG A 119 -1.74 -12.78 10.53
C ARG A 119 -2.73 -13.90 10.75
N ARG A 120 -3.98 -13.77 10.28
CA ARG A 120 -4.99 -14.85 10.33
C ARG A 120 -4.56 -16.07 9.52
N ALA A 121 -3.91 -15.88 8.38
CA ALA A 121 -3.32 -16.96 7.62
C ALA A 121 -2.11 -17.61 8.33
N GLY A 122 -1.70 -17.11 9.51
CA GLY A 122 -0.67 -17.68 10.37
C GLY A 122 0.74 -17.14 10.10
N VAL A 123 0.87 -15.97 9.48
CA VAL A 123 2.13 -15.24 9.42
C VAL A 123 2.39 -14.63 10.79
N ARG A 124 3.53 -14.96 11.41
CA ARG A 124 3.85 -14.57 12.78
C ARG A 124 4.60 -13.26 12.86
N ARG A 125 5.48 -13.00 11.90
CA ARG A 125 6.35 -11.82 11.86
C ARG A 125 6.31 -11.21 10.46
N MET A 126 6.15 -9.90 10.40
CA MET A 126 6.18 -9.11 9.17
C MET A 126 7.17 -7.98 9.32
N VAL A 127 8.08 -7.87 8.37
CA VAL A 127 9.16 -6.89 8.35
C VAL A 127 9.03 -6.06 7.08
N MET A 128 9.02 -4.75 7.20
CA MET A 128 9.09 -3.83 6.07
C MET A 128 10.55 -3.49 5.78
N VAL A 129 10.99 -3.72 4.54
CA VAL A 129 12.34 -3.38 4.08
C VAL A 129 12.21 -2.33 2.98
N THR A 130 12.73 -1.13 3.22
CA THR A 130 12.57 0.00 2.30
C THR A 130 13.87 0.79 2.14
N GLY A 131 14.01 1.46 0.99
CA GLY A 131 15.06 2.46 0.76
C GLY A 131 14.73 3.84 1.33
N ASP A 132 13.51 4.05 1.82
CA ASP A 132 13.05 5.33 2.35
C ASP A 132 13.75 5.70 3.65
N HIS A 133 13.74 7.00 3.95
CA HIS A 133 14.29 7.52 5.20
C HIS A 133 13.55 6.99 6.42
N TYR A 134 14.29 6.67 7.50
CA TYR A 134 13.79 6.04 8.70
C TYR A 134 12.52 6.72 9.27
N GLY A 135 12.49 8.04 9.34
CA GLY A 135 11.34 8.77 9.90
C GLY A 135 10.03 8.57 9.14
N VAL A 136 10.09 8.41 7.83
CA VAL A 136 8.92 8.13 6.98
C VAL A 136 8.53 6.65 7.10
N ALA A 137 9.51 5.78 7.02
CA ALA A 137 9.31 4.33 7.09
C ALA A 137 8.69 3.91 8.43
N ASP A 138 9.08 4.54 9.55
CA ASP A 138 8.53 4.26 10.88
C ASP A 138 7.06 4.66 11.00
N ILE A 139 6.67 5.83 10.46
CA ILE A 139 5.27 6.27 10.41
C ILE A 139 4.42 5.31 9.58
N VAL A 140 4.91 4.94 8.40
CA VAL A 140 4.22 3.98 7.52
C VAL A 140 4.05 2.63 8.22
N ALA A 141 5.09 2.11 8.83
CA ALA A 141 5.07 0.83 9.53
C ALA A 141 4.08 0.81 10.71
N ALA A 142 4.03 1.88 11.49
CA ALA A 142 3.06 2.04 12.56
C ALA A 142 1.62 2.05 12.01
N ALA A 143 1.39 2.77 10.92
CA ALA A 143 0.07 2.85 10.27
C ALA A 143 -0.42 1.51 9.71
N ILE A 144 0.47 0.72 9.08
CA ILE A 144 0.11 -0.57 8.49
C ILE A 144 0.18 -1.75 9.48
N GLY A 145 0.90 -1.59 10.60
CA GLY A 145 0.95 -2.57 11.68
C GLY A 145 1.90 -3.74 11.44
N VAL A 146 3.08 -3.52 10.84
CA VAL A 146 4.17 -4.50 10.76
C VAL A 146 4.97 -4.56 12.06
N ASP A 147 5.77 -5.62 12.22
CA ASP A 147 6.47 -5.89 13.48
C ASP A 147 7.85 -5.22 13.55
N ALA A 148 8.46 -4.94 12.41
CA ALA A 148 9.77 -4.28 12.33
C ALA A 148 9.94 -3.53 11.00
N VAL A 149 10.87 -2.57 11.01
CA VAL A 149 11.25 -1.75 9.85
C VAL A 149 12.75 -1.78 9.68
N LEU A 150 13.17 -2.02 8.45
CA LEU A 150 14.55 -1.90 7.98
C LEU A 150 14.58 -0.81 6.90
N ALA A 151 14.78 0.43 7.31
CA ALA A 151 14.83 1.60 6.44
C ALA A 151 16.22 1.87 5.86
N GLU A 152 16.30 2.77 4.88
CA GLU A 152 17.54 3.23 4.23
C GLU A 152 18.37 2.08 3.61
N ARG A 153 17.69 1.05 3.06
CA ARG A 153 18.35 -0.12 2.50
C ARG A 153 18.58 0.01 1.01
N THR A 154 19.83 -0.13 0.60
CA THR A 154 20.19 -0.31 -0.81
C THR A 154 19.70 -1.68 -1.32
N PRO A 155 19.64 -1.93 -2.64
CA PRO A 155 19.30 -3.25 -3.18
C PRO A 155 20.17 -4.38 -2.61
N THR A 156 21.45 -4.15 -2.38
CA THR A 156 22.37 -5.12 -1.76
C THR A 156 22.02 -5.36 -0.30
N ASP A 157 21.74 -4.28 0.47
CA ASP A 157 21.34 -4.40 1.88
C ASP A 157 20.01 -5.13 2.05
N LYS A 158 19.09 -5.03 1.06
CA LYS A 158 17.84 -5.81 1.05
C LYS A 158 18.11 -7.31 0.98
N VAL A 159 19.06 -7.74 0.15
CA VAL A 159 19.48 -9.16 0.04
C VAL A 159 20.03 -9.66 1.38
N ASP A 160 20.90 -8.87 2.01
CA ASP A 160 21.49 -9.22 3.30
C ASP A 160 20.41 -9.27 4.40
N ALA A 161 19.49 -8.33 4.40
CA ALA A 161 18.36 -8.31 5.33
C ALA A 161 17.47 -9.56 5.19
N VAL A 162 17.14 -9.96 3.96
CA VAL A 162 16.36 -11.18 3.69
C VAL A 162 17.13 -12.43 4.12
N ALA A 163 18.42 -12.50 3.85
CA ALA A 163 19.27 -13.62 4.28
C ALA A 163 19.34 -13.74 5.81
N GLN A 164 19.45 -12.61 6.52
CA GLN A 164 19.46 -12.58 7.97
C GLN A 164 18.10 -12.98 8.56
N GLU A 165 17.00 -12.38 8.12
CA GLU A 165 15.64 -12.74 8.58
C GLU A 165 15.33 -14.22 8.28
N ARG A 166 15.84 -14.78 7.16
CA ARG A 166 15.71 -16.20 6.83
C ARG A 166 16.46 -17.09 7.82
N ALA A 167 17.68 -16.69 8.21
CA ALA A 167 18.48 -17.44 9.18
C ALA A 167 17.86 -17.43 10.59
N ASP A 168 17.22 -16.32 10.96
CA ASP A 168 16.57 -16.14 12.26
C ASP A 168 15.15 -16.71 12.31
N ALA A 169 14.56 -17.02 11.16
CA ALA A 169 13.17 -17.48 11.06
C ALA A 169 12.99 -18.92 11.51
N ASN A 170 12.04 -19.15 12.44
CA ASN A 170 11.53 -20.48 12.76
C ASN A 170 10.39 -20.88 11.79
N GLY A 171 10.67 -20.90 10.49
CA GLY A 171 9.66 -21.20 9.47
C GLY A 171 10.08 -20.75 8.09
N ILE A 172 9.13 -20.73 7.17
CA ILE A 172 9.34 -20.31 5.78
C ILE A 172 9.31 -18.79 5.73
N LEU A 173 10.35 -18.18 5.16
CA LEU A 173 10.41 -16.77 4.84
C LEU A 173 9.83 -16.51 3.46
N VAL A 174 8.86 -15.59 3.39
CA VAL A 174 8.28 -15.11 2.15
C VAL A 174 8.75 -13.67 1.91
N MET A 175 9.39 -13.40 0.78
CA MET A 175 9.71 -12.04 0.34
C MET A 175 8.70 -11.61 -0.72
N VAL A 176 8.17 -10.40 -0.56
CA VAL A 176 7.24 -9.77 -1.53
C VAL A 176 7.88 -8.51 -2.06
N GLY A 177 7.96 -8.38 -3.36
CA GLY A 177 8.51 -7.21 -4.03
C GLY A 177 7.82 -6.96 -5.37
N ASP A 178 7.86 -5.72 -5.85
CA ASP A 178 7.22 -5.29 -7.10
C ASP A 178 8.24 -4.95 -8.21
N GLY A 179 9.48 -4.69 -7.82
CA GLY A 179 10.48 -4.06 -8.64
C GLY A 179 11.54 -4.98 -9.23
N ILE A 180 12.09 -4.53 -10.35
CA ILE A 180 13.26 -5.14 -10.99
C ILE A 180 14.46 -5.19 -10.02
N ASN A 181 14.55 -4.23 -9.11
CA ASN A 181 15.62 -4.12 -8.11
C ASN A 181 15.50 -5.14 -6.98
N ASP A 182 14.34 -5.76 -6.78
CA ASP A 182 14.09 -6.73 -5.71
C ASP A 182 14.34 -8.18 -6.15
N ALA A 183 14.61 -8.43 -7.43
CA ALA A 183 14.85 -9.78 -7.97
C ALA A 183 15.91 -10.60 -7.19
N PRO A 184 17.07 -10.06 -6.81
CA PRO A 184 18.05 -10.79 -6.01
C PRO A 184 17.55 -11.11 -4.58
N ALA A 185 16.76 -10.20 -3.98
CA ALA A 185 16.17 -10.40 -2.65
C ALA A 185 15.05 -11.46 -2.70
N LEU A 186 14.22 -11.47 -3.76
CA LEU A 186 13.20 -12.50 -4.01
C LEU A 186 13.82 -13.89 -4.12
N ALA A 187 14.90 -14.02 -4.89
CA ALA A 187 15.63 -15.28 -5.05
C ALA A 187 16.34 -15.77 -3.76
N THR A 188 16.58 -14.88 -2.80
CA THR A 188 17.23 -15.22 -1.52
C THR A 188 16.25 -15.79 -0.50
N ALA A 189 14.96 -15.48 -0.62
CA ALA A 189 13.90 -15.97 0.25
C ALA A 189 13.65 -17.48 0.09
N ASP A 190 12.86 -18.09 0.98
CA ASP A 190 12.35 -19.45 0.79
C ASP A 190 11.22 -19.48 -0.24
N VAL A 191 10.46 -18.38 -0.34
CA VAL A 191 9.45 -18.14 -1.37
C VAL A 191 9.51 -16.68 -1.77
N GLY A 192 9.87 -16.42 -3.01
CA GLY A 192 9.82 -15.09 -3.63
C GLY A 192 8.48 -14.84 -4.30
N VAL A 193 7.85 -13.70 -4.03
CA VAL A 193 6.58 -13.28 -4.60
C VAL A 193 6.76 -11.96 -5.35
N ALA A 194 6.62 -11.97 -6.66
CA ALA A 194 6.63 -10.78 -7.49
C ALA A 194 5.21 -10.23 -7.67
N MET A 195 5.04 -8.91 -7.48
CA MET A 195 3.77 -8.21 -7.66
C MET A 195 3.79 -7.30 -8.88
N GLY A 196 2.64 -7.17 -9.57
CA GLY A 196 2.48 -6.21 -10.66
C GLY A 196 3.30 -6.53 -11.91
N ALA A 197 3.98 -7.66 -11.95
CA ALA A 197 4.83 -8.06 -13.06
C ALA A 197 3.99 -8.32 -14.32
N ARG A 198 3.95 -7.33 -15.20
CA ARG A 198 3.33 -7.46 -16.53
C ARG A 198 4.42 -7.82 -17.55
N GLY A 199 4.50 -9.11 -17.88
CA GLY A 199 5.48 -9.63 -18.85
C GLY A 199 6.70 -10.32 -18.21
N ALA A 200 7.65 -10.75 -19.02
CA ALA A 200 8.89 -11.36 -18.58
C ALA A 200 9.85 -10.28 -18.05
N THR A 201 9.75 -9.99 -16.77
CA THR A 201 10.68 -9.11 -16.06
C THR A 201 11.65 -9.95 -15.22
N ALA A 202 12.81 -9.40 -14.87
CA ALA A 202 13.77 -10.07 -14.00
C ALA A 202 13.15 -10.52 -12.66
N SER A 203 12.19 -9.76 -12.14
CA SER A 203 11.47 -10.11 -10.92
C SER A 203 10.54 -11.30 -11.10
N SER A 204 9.85 -11.41 -12.25
CA SER A 204 8.97 -12.57 -12.52
C SER A 204 9.75 -13.86 -12.78
N GLU A 205 10.99 -13.76 -13.29
CA GLU A 205 11.87 -14.91 -13.49
C GLU A 205 12.53 -15.37 -12.18
N ALA A 206 12.73 -14.44 -11.22
CA ALA A 206 13.36 -14.72 -9.93
C ALA A 206 12.36 -15.17 -8.85
N ALA A 207 11.05 -15.00 -9.09
CA ALA A 207 10.01 -15.29 -8.12
C ALA A 207 9.40 -16.69 -8.30
N ASP A 208 9.07 -17.34 -7.17
CA ASP A 208 8.32 -18.60 -7.14
C ASP A 208 6.83 -18.41 -7.40
N LEU A 209 6.29 -17.22 -7.07
CA LEU A 209 4.90 -16.84 -7.27
C LEU A 209 4.82 -15.45 -7.92
N VAL A 210 4.02 -15.32 -8.96
CA VAL A 210 3.77 -14.04 -9.63
C VAL A 210 2.31 -13.64 -9.48
N ILE A 211 2.07 -12.50 -8.84
CA ILE A 211 0.76 -11.86 -8.77
C ILE A 211 0.68 -10.86 -9.91
N THR A 212 -0.02 -11.20 -10.99
CA THR A 212 -0.09 -10.43 -12.24
C THR A 212 -0.86 -9.12 -12.11
N VAL A 213 -1.64 -8.97 -11.05
CA VAL A 213 -2.37 -7.74 -10.71
C VAL A 213 -1.66 -7.05 -9.56
N ASP A 214 -1.67 -5.73 -9.56
CA ASP A 214 -1.06 -4.93 -8.49
C ASP A 214 -2.00 -4.87 -7.26
N ARG A 215 -2.21 -6.05 -6.63
CA ARG A 215 -3.14 -6.24 -5.51
C ARG A 215 -2.53 -7.15 -4.45
N LEU A 216 -2.09 -6.55 -3.35
CA LEU A 216 -1.47 -7.26 -2.22
C LEU A 216 -2.45 -8.20 -1.49
N ASP A 217 -3.76 -7.95 -1.56
CA ASP A 217 -4.81 -8.78 -0.95
C ASP A 217 -4.90 -10.20 -1.53
N ARG A 218 -4.27 -10.46 -2.69
CA ARG A 218 -4.15 -11.81 -3.26
C ARG A 218 -3.15 -12.70 -2.52
N LEU A 219 -2.21 -12.12 -1.79
CA LEU A 219 -1.19 -12.89 -1.07
C LEU A 219 -1.76 -13.75 0.09
N PRO A 220 -2.61 -13.22 0.99
CA PRO A 220 -3.28 -14.06 2.00
C PRO A 220 -4.08 -15.20 1.39
N GLU A 221 -4.77 -14.96 0.29
CA GLU A 221 -5.54 -15.98 -0.45
C GLU A 221 -4.62 -17.09 -0.98
N ALA A 222 -3.51 -16.73 -1.61
CA ALA A 222 -2.52 -17.69 -2.11
C ALA A 222 -1.95 -18.58 -0.97
N ILE A 223 -1.63 -17.97 0.19
CA ILE A 223 -1.14 -18.70 1.37
C ILE A 223 -2.22 -19.71 1.87
N LEU A 224 -3.48 -19.29 1.95
CA LEU A 224 -4.57 -20.16 2.40
C LEU A 224 -4.80 -21.32 1.42
N ILE A 225 -4.78 -21.04 0.12
CA ILE A 225 -4.88 -22.07 -0.93
C ILE A 225 -3.73 -23.07 -0.82
N ALA A 226 -2.49 -22.59 -0.71
CA ALA A 226 -1.31 -23.44 -0.59
C ALA A 226 -1.36 -24.33 0.67
N ARG A 227 -1.74 -23.79 1.82
CA ARG A 227 -1.91 -24.53 3.07
C ARG A 227 -3.01 -25.61 2.97
N ARG A 228 -4.15 -25.25 2.38
CA ARG A 228 -5.24 -26.18 2.14
C ARG A 228 -4.81 -27.31 1.20
N ALA A 229 -4.21 -26.99 0.07
CA ALA A 229 -3.69 -27.95 -0.90
C ALA A 229 -2.69 -28.91 -0.24
N ARG A 230 -1.73 -28.38 0.54
CA ARG A 230 -0.77 -29.18 1.31
C ARG A 230 -1.46 -30.12 2.31
N THR A 231 -2.47 -29.62 3.04
CA THR A 231 -3.20 -30.44 4.02
C THR A 231 -3.93 -31.59 3.33
N ILE A 232 -4.63 -31.32 2.22
CA ILE A 232 -5.34 -32.35 1.43
C ILE A 232 -4.34 -33.35 0.85
N ALA A 233 -3.20 -32.90 0.31
CA ALA A 233 -2.17 -33.76 -0.20
C ALA A 233 -1.61 -34.71 0.87
N LEU A 234 -1.27 -34.18 2.07
CA LEU A 234 -0.79 -34.98 3.18
C LEU A 234 -1.84 -35.98 3.66
N GLN A 235 -3.11 -35.58 3.76
CA GLN A 235 -4.20 -36.48 4.10
C GLN A 235 -4.32 -37.63 3.07
N SER A 236 -4.27 -37.31 1.78
CA SER A 236 -4.32 -38.29 0.70
C SER A 236 -3.16 -39.29 0.79
N VAL A 237 -1.95 -38.82 1.01
CA VAL A 237 -0.76 -39.67 1.14
C VAL A 237 -0.87 -40.57 2.38
N ILE A 238 -1.19 -40.02 3.55
CA ILE A 238 -1.24 -40.77 4.81
C ILE A 238 -2.35 -41.82 4.75
N VAL A 239 -3.53 -41.44 4.26
CA VAL A 239 -4.69 -42.38 4.14
C VAL A 239 -4.39 -43.46 3.10
N GLY A 240 -3.93 -43.10 1.89
CA GLY A 240 -3.61 -44.04 0.84
C GLY A 240 -2.51 -45.01 1.25
N MET A 241 -1.39 -44.52 1.75
CA MET A 241 -0.30 -45.39 2.22
C MET A 241 -0.73 -46.26 3.42
N GLY A 242 -1.49 -45.69 4.35
CA GLY A 242 -1.98 -46.43 5.53
C GLY A 242 -2.90 -47.58 5.13
N LEU A 243 -3.87 -47.34 4.25
CA LEU A 243 -4.77 -48.36 3.77
C LEU A 243 -4.04 -49.42 2.94
N SER A 244 -3.09 -49.03 2.08
CA SER A 244 -2.27 -49.96 1.32
C SER A 244 -1.39 -50.83 2.21
N LEU A 245 -0.79 -50.25 3.28
CA LEU A 245 -0.01 -51.00 4.25
C LEU A 245 -0.88 -52.03 5.01
N ILE A 246 -2.09 -51.66 5.43
CA ILE A 246 -3.03 -52.55 6.09
C ILE A 246 -3.41 -53.71 5.15
N ALA A 247 -3.74 -53.41 3.90
CA ALA A 247 -4.07 -54.44 2.89
C ALA A 247 -2.89 -55.38 2.66
N MET A 248 -1.67 -54.87 2.61
CA MET A 248 -0.43 -55.65 2.49
C MET A 248 -0.24 -56.60 3.69
N LEU A 249 -0.42 -56.11 4.91
CA LEU A 249 -0.31 -56.91 6.15
C LEU A 249 -1.35 -58.02 6.18
N ILE A 250 -2.60 -57.76 5.72
CA ILE A 250 -3.63 -58.79 5.61
C ILE A 250 -3.23 -59.82 4.53
N ALA A 251 -2.67 -59.37 3.39
CA ALA A 251 -2.23 -60.29 2.34
C ALA A 251 -1.13 -61.26 2.81
N THR A 252 -0.21 -60.84 3.73
CA THR A 252 0.83 -61.74 4.28
C THR A 252 0.26 -62.91 5.07
N THR A 253 -0.95 -62.80 5.61
CA THR A 253 -1.64 -63.91 6.31
C THR A 253 -2.27 -64.93 5.36
N GLY A 254 -2.26 -64.68 4.05
CA GLY A 254 -2.92 -65.53 3.06
C GLY A 254 -4.44 -65.28 2.97
N ALA A 255 -5.00 -64.40 3.78
CA ALA A 255 -6.44 -64.11 3.79
C ALA A 255 -6.92 -63.28 2.57
N LEU A 256 -5.98 -62.63 1.83
CA LEU A 256 -6.29 -61.75 0.70
C LEU A 256 -5.76 -62.38 -0.61
N PRO A 257 -6.64 -62.95 -1.47
CA PRO A 257 -6.24 -63.40 -2.80
C PRO A 257 -5.74 -62.26 -3.68
N PRO A 258 -4.75 -62.48 -4.60
CA PRO A 258 -4.13 -61.43 -5.39
C PRO A 258 -5.13 -60.58 -6.20
N VAL A 259 -6.16 -61.19 -6.78
CA VAL A 259 -7.20 -60.48 -7.56
C VAL A 259 -8.00 -59.53 -6.67
N VAL A 260 -8.39 -60.00 -5.47
CA VAL A 260 -9.15 -59.19 -4.52
C VAL A 260 -8.27 -58.05 -3.98
N GLY A 261 -6.98 -58.32 -3.74
CA GLY A 261 -5.99 -57.28 -3.35
C GLY A 261 -5.85 -56.19 -4.40
N ALA A 262 -5.77 -56.54 -5.68
CA ALA A 262 -5.73 -55.57 -6.76
C ALA A 262 -7.02 -54.72 -6.83
N MET A 263 -8.19 -55.31 -6.69
CA MET A 263 -9.45 -54.57 -6.66
C MET A 263 -9.54 -53.59 -5.46
N ILE A 264 -9.06 -53.98 -4.28
CA ILE A 264 -8.99 -53.10 -3.11
C ILE A 264 -8.06 -51.94 -3.37
N GLN A 265 -6.90 -52.18 -4.01
CA GLN A 265 -5.96 -51.08 -4.35
C GLN A 265 -6.60 -50.06 -5.29
N GLU A 266 -7.32 -50.52 -6.34
CA GLU A 266 -8.04 -49.57 -7.22
C GLU A 266 -9.07 -48.74 -6.47
N VAL A 267 -9.79 -49.31 -5.50
CA VAL A 267 -10.74 -48.58 -4.66
C VAL A 267 -10.01 -47.55 -3.80
N ILE A 268 -8.85 -47.90 -3.23
CA ILE A 268 -8.01 -46.95 -2.44
C ILE A 268 -7.58 -45.80 -3.33
N ASP A 269 -7.09 -46.07 -4.55
CA ASP A 269 -6.62 -45.05 -5.47
C ASP A 269 -7.75 -44.10 -5.88
N VAL A 270 -8.94 -44.60 -6.17
CA VAL A 270 -10.13 -43.79 -6.45
C VAL A 270 -10.46 -42.87 -5.24
N ILE A 271 -10.45 -43.40 -4.01
CA ILE A 271 -10.73 -42.63 -2.80
C ILE A 271 -9.70 -41.52 -2.64
N VAL A 272 -8.41 -41.80 -2.84
CA VAL A 272 -7.31 -40.82 -2.75
C VAL A 272 -7.48 -39.73 -3.82
N ILE A 273 -7.81 -40.09 -5.06
CA ILE A 273 -8.07 -39.13 -6.14
C ILE A 273 -9.26 -38.24 -5.81
N LEU A 274 -10.39 -38.81 -5.37
CA LEU A 274 -11.58 -38.06 -4.97
C LEU A 274 -11.28 -37.08 -3.82
N ASN A 275 -10.44 -37.50 -2.84
CA ASN A 275 -10.01 -36.61 -1.78
C ASN A 275 -9.12 -35.47 -2.32
N ALA A 276 -8.22 -35.78 -3.26
CA ALA A 276 -7.34 -34.75 -3.86
C ALA A 276 -8.15 -33.72 -4.67
N LEU A 277 -9.23 -34.11 -5.35
CA LEU A 277 -10.10 -33.18 -6.09
C LEU A 277 -10.78 -32.15 -5.20
N ARG A 278 -10.84 -32.33 -3.88
CA ARG A 278 -11.28 -31.28 -2.94
C ARG A 278 -10.40 -30.04 -2.94
N ALA A 279 -9.15 -30.17 -3.42
CA ALA A 279 -8.28 -29.01 -3.57
C ALA A 279 -8.77 -28.03 -4.64
N LEU A 280 -9.50 -28.54 -5.66
CA LEU A 280 -10.08 -27.72 -6.74
C LEU A 280 -11.31 -26.91 -6.29
N THR A 281 -12.00 -27.37 -5.24
CA THR A 281 -13.14 -26.62 -4.72
C THR A 281 -12.64 -25.50 -3.80
N GLY A 282 -12.51 -24.27 -4.34
CA GLY A 282 -12.09 -23.09 -3.59
C GLY A 282 -13.04 -22.82 -2.42
N GLY A 283 -12.47 -22.62 -1.24
CA GLY A 283 -13.20 -22.02 -0.14
C GLY A 283 -13.18 -20.50 -0.37
N THR A 284 -14.18 -19.95 -1.00
CA THR A 284 -14.43 -18.51 -0.90
C THR A 284 -14.78 -18.21 0.55
N GLU A 285 -13.96 -17.39 1.20
CA GLU A 285 -14.33 -16.83 2.50
C GLU A 285 -15.61 -16.01 2.27
N ARG A 286 -16.74 -16.53 2.70
CA ARG A 286 -17.99 -15.77 2.62
C ARG A 286 -17.88 -14.66 3.65
N VAL A 287 -17.82 -13.43 3.17
CA VAL A 287 -18.00 -12.26 4.03
C VAL A 287 -19.37 -12.38 4.70
N PRO A 288 -19.46 -12.42 6.03
CA PRO A 288 -20.74 -12.58 6.69
C PRO A 288 -21.62 -11.37 6.38
N LYS A 289 -22.86 -11.60 5.93
CA LYS A 289 -23.86 -10.55 5.79
C LYS A 289 -24.23 -10.04 7.17
N VAL A 290 -24.01 -8.77 7.40
CA VAL A 290 -24.29 -8.10 8.67
C VAL A 290 -25.70 -7.46 8.57
N PRO A 291 -26.71 -7.94 9.30
CA PRO A 291 -28.06 -7.35 9.26
C PRO A 291 -28.02 -5.88 9.69
N GLY A 292 -28.70 -5.00 8.93
CA GLY A 292 -28.71 -3.55 9.18
C GLY A 292 -27.47 -2.77 8.74
N TRP A 293 -26.47 -3.48 8.15
CA TRP A 293 -25.23 -2.85 7.72
C TRP A 293 -25.42 -1.88 6.56
N THR A 294 -26.26 -2.21 5.59
CA THR A 294 -26.49 -1.37 4.40
C THR A 294 -26.95 0.04 4.77
N GLU A 295 -27.88 0.17 5.73
CA GLU A 295 -28.38 1.47 6.19
C GLU A 295 -27.31 2.22 6.99
N LEU A 296 -26.62 1.53 7.90
CA LEU A 296 -25.54 2.11 8.71
C LEU A 296 -24.38 2.59 7.84
N SER A 297 -23.91 1.78 6.92
CA SER A 297 -22.80 2.13 6.02
C SER A 297 -23.15 3.29 5.07
N ALA A 298 -24.40 3.38 4.62
CA ALA A 298 -24.87 4.51 3.82
C ALA A 298 -24.87 5.82 4.63
N ARG A 299 -25.26 5.76 5.90
CA ARG A 299 -25.23 6.92 6.81
C ARG A 299 -23.78 7.36 7.06
N LEU A 300 -22.87 6.44 7.42
CA LEU A 300 -21.46 6.73 7.68
C LEU A 300 -20.78 7.35 6.46
N ARG A 301 -21.01 6.79 5.27
CA ARG A 301 -20.52 7.38 4.00
C ARG A 301 -21.08 8.77 3.73
N ALA A 302 -22.31 9.07 4.16
CA ALA A 302 -22.86 10.42 4.07
C ALA A 302 -22.17 11.38 5.03
N GLU A 303 -21.88 10.97 6.25
CA GLU A 303 -21.13 11.73 7.25
C GLU A 303 -19.71 12.03 6.75
N HIS A 304 -18.97 11.05 6.24
CA HIS A 304 -17.63 11.24 5.61
C HIS A 304 -17.66 12.25 4.45
N ARG A 305 -18.69 12.20 3.59
CA ARG A 305 -18.83 13.21 2.52
C ARG A 305 -19.00 14.63 3.06
N THR A 306 -19.55 14.81 4.24
CA THR A 306 -19.66 16.14 4.86
C THR A 306 -18.35 16.61 5.47
N LEU A 307 -17.50 15.69 5.95
CA LEU A 307 -16.18 15.99 6.50
C LEU A 307 -15.12 16.25 5.41
N ALA A 308 -15.22 15.56 4.29
CA ALA A 308 -14.23 15.57 3.20
C ALA A 308 -13.79 16.99 2.74
N PRO A 309 -14.66 18.01 2.58
CA PRO A 309 -14.24 19.35 2.18
C PRO A 309 -13.38 20.07 3.24
N ALA A 310 -13.57 19.77 4.53
CA ALA A 310 -12.76 20.35 5.59
C ALA A 310 -11.42 19.64 5.72
N LEU A 311 -11.42 18.31 5.63
CA LEU A 311 -10.20 17.50 5.59
C LEU A 311 -9.30 17.88 4.41
N ALA A 312 -9.86 18.05 3.22
CA ALA A 312 -9.14 18.45 2.00
C ALA A 312 -8.44 19.82 2.11
N ARG A 313 -8.74 20.64 3.12
CA ARG A 313 -8.09 21.94 3.34
C ARG A 313 -6.83 21.86 4.20
N ILE A 314 -6.61 20.75 4.94
CA ILE A 314 -5.48 20.62 5.87
C ILE A 314 -4.14 20.71 5.11
N ARG A 315 -3.98 19.96 4.04
CA ARG A 315 -2.76 19.95 3.23
C ARG A 315 -2.49 21.29 2.55
N PRO A 316 -3.45 21.91 1.83
CA PRO A 316 -3.25 23.25 1.26
C PRO A 316 -2.94 24.33 2.32
N LEU A 317 -3.47 24.20 3.53
CA LEU A 317 -3.08 25.09 4.62
C LEU A 317 -1.62 24.89 4.98
N ALA A 318 -1.17 23.67 5.23
CA ALA A 318 0.23 23.36 5.52
C ALA A 318 1.17 23.86 4.41
N ASP A 319 0.77 23.74 3.15
CA ASP A 319 1.54 24.23 2.00
C ASP A 319 1.73 25.75 2.01
N ARG A 320 0.70 26.49 2.34
CA ARG A 320 0.65 27.94 2.26
C ARG A 320 1.16 28.65 3.53
N LEU A 321 1.26 27.98 4.66
CA LEU A 321 1.65 28.59 5.95
C LEU A 321 2.93 29.42 5.86
N GLY A 322 3.92 29.00 5.08
CA GLY A 322 5.19 29.74 4.92
C GLY A 322 5.12 30.98 4.03
N THR A 323 4.01 31.17 3.29
CA THR A 323 3.81 32.27 2.32
C THR A 323 2.65 33.19 2.68
N MET A 324 1.81 32.78 3.64
CA MET A 324 0.67 33.56 4.13
C MET A 324 1.11 34.67 5.08
N PRO A 325 0.39 35.81 5.14
CA PRO A 325 0.54 36.76 6.22
C PRO A 325 0.29 36.09 7.57
N PRO A 326 1.09 36.34 8.63
CA PRO A 326 0.97 35.65 9.91
C PRO A 326 -0.42 35.76 10.55
N ALA A 327 -1.09 36.90 10.45
CA ALA A 327 -2.45 37.06 10.95
C ALA A 327 -3.49 36.22 10.21
N GLU A 328 -3.36 36.06 8.87
CA GLU A 328 -4.20 35.17 8.06
C GLU A 328 -3.95 33.70 8.41
N ALA A 329 -2.67 33.33 8.56
CA ALA A 329 -2.27 31.98 8.97
C ALA A 329 -2.90 31.60 10.32
N LEU A 330 -2.89 32.51 11.31
CA LEU A 330 -3.52 32.29 12.61
C LEU A 330 -5.02 32.02 12.50
N VAL A 331 -5.73 32.79 11.67
CA VAL A 331 -7.18 32.59 11.45
C VAL A 331 -7.48 31.23 10.86
N GLU A 332 -6.74 30.82 9.82
CA GLU A 332 -6.95 29.50 9.19
C GLU A 332 -6.55 28.35 10.13
N LEU A 333 -5.49 28.50 10.91
CA LEU A 333 -5.10 27.52 11.93
C LEU A 333 -6.17 27.37 13.02
N GLN A 334 -6.72 28.49 13.51
CA GLN A 334 -7.82 28.46 14.49
C GLN A 334 -9.09 27.81 13.93
N ARG A 335 -9.39 28.08 12.67
CA ARG A 335 -10.52 27.45 11.97
C ARG A 335 -10.33 25.92 11.84
N THR A 336 -9.12 25.50 11.46
CA THR A 336 -8.78 24.09 11.36
C THR A 336 -8.83 23.43 12.74
N ARG A 337 -8.28 24.06 13.77
CA ARG A 337 -8.36 23.60 15.16
C ARG A 337 -9.80 23.38 15.61
N THR A 338 -10.68 24.37 15.38
CA THR A 338 -12.11 24.29 15.73
C THR A 338 -12.78 23.08 15.03
N PHE A 339 -12.53 22.89 13.74
CA PHE A 339 -13.03 21.73 13.02
C PHE A 339 -12.54 20.39 13.61
N LEU A 340 -11.25 20.31 13.91
CA LEU A 340 -10.65 19.09 14.46
C LEU A 340 -11.24 18.73 15.84
N ILE A 341 -11.42 19.72 16.70
CA ILE A 341 -11.91 19.50 18.08
C ILE A 341 -13.41 19.34 18.14
N ASP A 342 -14.16 20.22 17.48
CA ASP A 342 -15.62 20.32 17.67
C ASP A 342 -16.41 19.45 16.70
N THR A 343 -15.76 18.95 15.64
CA THR A 343 -16.42 18.14 14.61
C THR A 343 -15.78 16.78 14.44
N LEU A 344 -14.47 16.71 14.25
CA LEU A 344 -13.79 15.45 13.93
C LEU A 344 -13.67 14.54 15.17
N ILE A 345 -13.18 15.03 16.30
CA ILE A 345 -13.06 14.21 17.52
C ILE A 345 -14.41 13.58 17.91
N PRO A 346 -15.53 14.32 17.99
CA PRO A 346 -16.83 13.72 18.31
C PRO A 346 -17.28 12.65 17.30
N HIS A 347 -16.93 12.79 16.03
CA HIS A 347 -17.23 11.80 15.00
C HIS A 347 -16.47 10.49 15.24
N GLU A 348 -15.15 10.55 15.38
CA GLU A 348 -14.29 9.39 15.65
C GLU A 348 -14.63 8.69 16.99
N GLU A 349 -14.97 9.47 18.04
CA GLU A 349 -15.44 8.92 19.32
C GLU A 349 -16.80 8.22 19.20
N ALA A 350 -17.68 8.68 18.31
CA ALA A 350 -18.96 8.03 18.05
C ALA A 350 -18.77 6.70 17.32
N GLU A 351 -17.83 6.61 16.39
CA GLU A 351 -17.49 5.37 15.71
C GLU A 351 -16.86 4.34 16.66
N ASP A 352 -15.91 4.75 17.50
CA ASP A 352 -15.33 3.89 18.54
C ASP A 352 -16.38 3.34 19.52
N ARG A 353 -17.38 4.14 19.86
CA ARG A 353 -18.40 3.76 20.83
C ARG A 353 -19.52 2.91 20.24
N ASP A 354 -19.99 3.24 19.05
CA ASP A 354 -21.23 2.71 18.51
C ASP A 354 -21.03 1.80 17.29
N VAL A 355 -20.10 2.12 16.39
CA VAL A 355 -19.91 1.43 15.10
C VAL A 355 -18.98 0.23 15.24
N TYR A 356 -17.81 0.41 15.82
CA TYR A 356 -16.79 -0.66 15.88
C TYR A 356 -17.21 -1.83 16.78
N PRO A 357 -17.84 -1.64 17.95
CA PRO A 357 -18.37 -2.75 18.73
C PRO A 357 -19.49 -3.51 18.02
N PHE A 358 -20.33 -2.80 17.27
CA PHE A 358 -21.35 -3.43 16.43
C PHE A 358 -20.72 -4.32 15.35
N LEU A 359 -19.70 -3.81 14.63
CA LEU A 359 -18.98 -4.56 13.62
C LEU A 359 -18.26 -5.78 14.18
N ALA A 360 -17.51 -5.61 15.26
CA ALA A 360 -16.78 -6.68 15.92
C ALA A 360 -17.73 -7.82 16.33
N LYS A 361 -18.87 -7.49 16.92
CA LYS A 361 -19.90 -8.46 17.30
C LYS A 361 -20.55 -9.15 16.09
N ALA A 362 -20.84 -8.38 15.03
CA ALA A 362 -21.50 -8.91 13.83
C ALA A 362 -20.61 -9.84 13.03
N VAL A 363 -19.31 -9.54 12.94
CA VAL A 363 -18.29 -10.36 12.25
C VAL A 363 -17.76 -11.48 13.16
N GLY A 364 -18.02 -11.39 14.48
CA GLY A 364 -17.51 -12.36 15.46
C GLY A 364 -16.01 -12.30 15.69
N ASN A 365 -15.40 -11.15 15.42
CA ASN A 365 -13.95 -10.95 15.51
C ASN A 365 -13.62 -9.48 15.84
N ASP A 366 -12.96 -9.25 16.98
CA ASP A 366 -12.53 -7.92 17.43
C ASP A 366 -11.35 -7.36 16.62
N ASP A 367 -10.58 -8.20 15.91
CA ASP A 367 -9.45 -7.77 15.11
C ASP A 367 -9.83 -6.88 13.92
N VAL A 368 -11.08 -6.96 13.46
CA VAL A 368 -11.57 -6.19 12.29
C VAL A 368 -11.45 -4.69 12.53
N THR A 369 -11.76 -4.24 13.74
CA THR A 369 -11.77 -2.83 14.13
C THR A 369 -10.55 -2.38 14.93
N ALA A 370 -9.72 -3.33 15.40
CA ALA A 370 -8.57 -3.03 16.25
C ALA A 370 -7.52 -2.11 15.60
N ALA A 371 -7.37 -2.15 14.26
CA ALA A 371 -6.46 -1.25 13.56
C ALA A 371 -7.03 0.17 13.46
N LEU A 372 -8.32 0.30 13.15
CA LEU A 372 -9.02 1.58 13.09
C LEU A 372 -8.98 2.28 14.46
N HIS A 373 -9.24 1.54 15.54
CA HIS A 373 -9.13 2.07 16.89
C HIS A 373 -7.71 2.57 17.25
N ARG A 374 -6.65 1.88 16.78
CA ARG A 374 -5.28 2.39 16.94
C ARG A 374 -5.04 3.66 16.12
N THR A 375 -5.59 3.72 14.91
CA THR A 375 -5.50 4.91 14.06
C THR A 375 -6.20 6.10 14.73
N HIS A 376 -7.37 5.93 15.35
CA HIS A 376 -8.02 6.98 16.16
C HIS A 376 -7.12 7.48 17.28
N THR A 377 -6.41 6.59 17.97
CA THR A 377 -5.46 6.98 19.01
C THR A 377 -4.38 7.94 18.49
N GLU A 378 -3.83 7.66 17.31
CA GLU A 378 -2.83 8.52 16.67
C GLU A 378 -3.44 9.84 16.15
N ILE A 379 -4.63 9.78 15.57
CA ILE A 379 -5.38 10.98 15.15
C ILE A 379 -5.61 11.90 16.36
N PHE A 380 -6.08 11.37 17.47
CA PHE A 380 -6.28 12.16 18.69
C PHE A 380 -4.99 12.71 19.27
N HIS A 381 -3.88 11.96 19.14
CA HIS A 381 -2.56 12.45 19.54
C HIS A 381 -2.13 13.65 18.70
N LEU A 382 -2.23 13.56 17.38
CA LEU A 382 -1.87 14.64 16.47
C LEU A 382 -2.80 15.85 16.61
N ILE A 383 -4.10 15.64 16.81
CA ILE A 383 -5.05 16.74 17.07
C ILE A 383 -4.70 17.47 18.37
N ARG A 384 -4.43 16.76 19.45
CA ARG A 384 -4.00 17.38 20.72
C ARG A 384 -2.66 18.13 20.60
N PHE A 385 -1.76 17.62 19.77
CA PHE A 385 -0.51 18.31 19.49
C PHE A 385 -0.73 19.57 18.66
N THR A 386 -1.57 19.49 17.62
CA THR A 386 -2.00 20.66 16.84
C THR A 386 -2.66 21.72 17.72
N ASP A 387 -3.56 21.32 18.62
CA ASP A 387 -4.25 22.20 19.56
C ASP A 387 -3.26 23.00 20.41
N ARG A 388 -2.28 22.32 21.02
CA ARG A 388 -1.24 22.96 21.83
C ARG A 388 -0.44 23.98 21.02
N LEU A 389 0.03 23.58 19.84
CA LEU A 389 0.80 24.49 18.97
C LEU A 389 0.00 25.74 18.60
N VAL A 390 -1.29 25.56 18.23
CA VAL A 390 -2.15 26.70 17.81
C VAL A 390 -2.51 27.62 18.98
N VAL A 391 -2.69 27.07 20.20
CA VAL A 391 -2.98 27.88 21.40
C VAL A 391 -1.78 28.72 21.83
N GLU A 392 -0.58 28.23 21.61
CA GLU A 392 0.68 28.93 21.99
C GLU A 392 1.09 30.03 21.00
N ILE A 393 0.45 30.10 19.80
CA ILE A 393 0.76 31.13 18.79
C ILE A 393 0.38 32.53 19.31
N PRO A 394 1.29 33.51 19.22
CA PRO A 394 1.01 34.91 19.56
C PRO A 394 -0.12 35.50 18.69
N PRO A 395 -0.80 36.57 19.17
CA PRO A 395 -1.85 37.24 18.38
C PRO A 395 -1.39 37.80 17.02
N GLU A 396 -0.11 38.03 16.87
CA GLU A 396 0.54 38.52 15.64
C GLU A 396 0.65 37.43 14.57
N GLY A 397 0.47 36.15 14.98
CA GLY A 397 0.55 34.95 14.13
C GLY A 397 1.83 34.14 14.37
N PRO A 398 1.97 32.97 13.67
CA PRO A 398 3.09 32.06 13.86
C PRO A 398 4.42 32.63 13.41
N GLY A 399 5.46 32.43 14.21
CA GLY A 399 6.85 32.73 13.86
C GLY A 399 7.51 31.66 13.00
N PRO A 400 8.73 31.90 12.50
CA PRO A 400 9.45 30.95 11.64
C PRO A 400 9.70 29.57 12.29
N GLU A 401 9.86 29.53 13.61
CA GLU A 401 10.06 28.30 14.37
C GLU A 401 8.74 27.49 14.45
N ASP A 402 7.63 28.18 14.73
CA ASP A 402 6.29 27.56 14.79
C ASP A 402 5.87 26.95 13.46
N LEU A 403 6.21 27.60 12.34
CA LEU A 403 5.86 27.16 11.00
C LEU A 403 6.39 25.77 10.66
N THR A 404 7.56 25.39 11.16
CA THR A 404 8.15 24.07 10.90
C THR A 404 7.36 22.98 11.59
N ASP A 405 7.02 23.17 12.86
CA ASP A 405 6.30 22.18 13.66
C ASP A 405 4.83 22.11 13.25
N LEU A 406 4.19 23.25 12.96
CA LEU A 406 2.84 23.30 12.43
C LEU A 406 2.71 22.56 11.09
N ARG A 407 3.64 22.78 10.17
CA ARG A 407 3.63 22.07 8.87
C ARG A 407 3.82 20.59 9.04
N ARG A 408 4.78 20.17 9.88
CA ARG A 408 5.03 18.75 10.15
C ARG A 408 3.79 18.06 10.69
N VAL A 409 3.12 18.65 11.70
CA VAL A 409 1.94 18.03 12.30
C VAL A 409 0.74 18.02 11.36
N LEU A 410 0.54 19.08 10.56
CA LEU A 410 -0.57 19.14 9.59
C LEU A 410 -0.38 18.15 8.43
N TYR A 411 0.85 17.95 7.94
CA TYR A 411 1.13 16.91 6.94
C TYR A 411 0.91 15.50 7.50
N GLY A 412 1.38 15.24 8.72
CA GLY A 412 1.13 13.97 9.40
C GLY A 412 -0.36 13.71 9.59
N LEU A 413 -1.10 14.73 10.00
CA LEU A 413 -2.55 14.66 10.19
C LEU A 413 -3.29 14.42 8.86
N ASP A 414 -2.94 15.12 7.78
CA ASP A 414 -3.52 14.90 6.46
C ASP A 414 -3.28 13.46 5.98
N ALA A 415 -2.06 12.96 6.12
CA ALA A 415 -1.70 11.61 5.68
C ALA A 415 -2.50 10.53 6.45
N ILE A 416 -2.55 10.62 7.78
CA ILE A 416 -3.25 9.63 8.59
C ILE A 416 -4.76 9.68 8.41
N LEU A 417 -5.34 10.87 8.27
CA LEU A 417 -6.78 11.04 8.05
C LEU A 417 -7.22 10.52 6.68
N ARG A 418 -6.45 10.77 5.63
CA ARG A 418 -6.73 10.19 4.30
C ARG A 418 -6.71 8.67 4.31
N LEU A 419 -5.69 8.09 4.95
CA LEU A 419 -5.57 6.65 5.09
C LEU A 419 -6.75 6.09 5.88
N HIS A 420 -7.10 6.71 7.00
CA HIS A 420 -8.17 6.31 7.88
C HIS A 420 -9.53 6.32 7.17
N MET A 421 -9.91 7.44 6.54
CA MET A 421 -11.15 7.54 5.77
C MET A 421 -11.24 6.50 4.64
N ALA A 422 -10.12 6.25 3.95
CA ALA A 422 -10.08 5.25 2.88
C ALA A 422 -10.22 3.81 3.41
N GLN A 423 -9.65 3.50 4.57
CA GLN A 423 -9.80 2.19 5.23
C GLN A 423 -11.23 1.93 5.67
N GLU A 424 -11.89 2.93 6.21
CA GLU A 424 -13.30 2.82 6.61
C GLU A 424 -14.22 2.67 5.41
N GLU A 425 -14.01 3.45 4.36
CA GLU A 425 -14.80 3.32 3.13
C GLU A 425 -14.63 1.93 2.51
N GLU A 426 -13.41 1.39 2.48
CA GLU A 426 -13.15 0.02 2.04
C GLU A 426 -13.87 -1.01 2.92
N LEU A 427 -13.84 -0.85 4.25
CA LEU A 427 -14.54 -1.72 5.17
C LEU A 427 -16.06 -1.65 4.97
N TYR A 428 -16.59 -0.46 4.76
CA TYR A 428 -18.02 -0.23 4.54
C TYR A 428 -18.50 -0.85 3.23
N LEU A 429 -17.68 -0.83 2.17
CA LEU A 429 -17.95 -1.50 0.89
C LEU A 429 -17.81 -3.03 1.01
N ALA A 430 -16.78 -3.51 1.71
CA ALA A 430 -16.51 -4.94 1.83
C ALA A 430 -17.59 -5.73 2.58
N LEU A 431 -18.32 -5.07 3.49
CA LEU A 431 -19.41 -5.67 4.28
C LEU A 431 -20.80 -5.37 3.67
N GLY A 432 -20.89 -4.51 2.67
CA GLY A 432 -22.12 -4.18 1.94
C GLY A 432 -22.49 -5.19 0.86
N ASP A 433 -23.74 -5.16 0.40
CA ASP A 433 -24.22 -6.02 -0.70
C ASP A 433 -23.74 -5.55 -2.10
N GLU A 434 -23.09 -4.38 -2.18
CA GLU A 434 -22.56 -3.83 -3.42
C GLU A 434 -21.14 -4.33 -3.69
N HIS A 435 -21.00 -5.58 -4.11
CA HIS A 435 -19.89 -5.92 -4.97
C HIS A 435 -20.24 -5.36 -6.37
N PRO A 436 -19.43 -4.48 -6.97
CA PRO A 436 -19.52 -4.29 -8.40
C PRO A 436 -19.31 -5.67 -9.02
N GLU A 437 -20.33 -6.19 -9.71
CA GLU A 437 -20.25 -7.45 -10.43
C GLU A 437 -18.98 -7.37 -11.30
N ALA A 438 -17.99 -8.20 -10.98
CA ALA A 438 -16.88 -8.44 -11.89
C ALA A 438 -17.50 -9.00 -13.16
N GLU A 439 -17.54 -8.20 -14.23
CA GLU A 439 -17.97 -8.71 -15.54
C GLU A 439 -17.21 -10.00 -15.82
N PRO A 440 -17.90 -11.09 -16.11
CA PRO A 440 -17.24 -12.34 -16.45
C PRO A 440 -16.43 -12.11 -17.71
N VAL A 441 -15.11 -12.22 -17.61
CA VAL A 441 -14.20 -12.19 -18.75
C VAL A 441 -14.62 -13.35 -19.67
N PRO A 442 -15.09 -13.11 -20.91
CA PRO A 442 -15.47 -14.18 -21.81
C PRO A 442 -14.23 -14.99 -22.14
N LEU A 443 -14.26 -16.27 -21.74
CA LEU A 443 -13.30 -17.28 -22.21
C LEU A 443 -13.42 -17.34 -23.73
N ARG A 444 -12.48 -16.77 -24.46
CA ARG A 444 -12.31 -17.04 -25.89
C ARG A 444 -11.73 -18.43 -26.02
N ALA A 445 -12.50 -19.27 -26.75
CA ALA A 445 -12.09 -20.58 -27.22
C ALA A 445 -10.93 -20.50 -28.22
#